data_e383f1e70e22a7db7ea01df228c9a2c0
#
_entry.id   e383f1e70e22a7db7ea01df228c9a2c0
#
_cell.length_a   1.000
_cell.length_b   1.000
_cell.length_c   1.000
_cell.angle_alpha   90.00
_cell.angle_beta   90.00
_cell.angle_gamma   90.00
#
_symmetry.space_group_name_H-M   'P 1'
#
loop_
_entity.id
_entity.type
_entity.pdbx_description
1 polymer ?
#
loop_
_entity_poly.entity_id
_entity_poly.type
_entity_poly.pdbx_seq_one_letter_code
_entity_poly.pdbx_strand_id
1 'polypeptide(L)'
;MGQPYSLKILISLFVVTACVYGCYQHIITQYGTPFFVSMADAHSVAIRRLPFHPLPAGLQFGDKLDLQSMDMKSRYAVMPRHYFAMALGLPAENDYHLSVYRDNARVSIQMTPIPMPASLVIRGIFSWISVITMVLLSIMGMLVLWRGRGRAAAGFTLMSLGALCGYALELVPVHVFPAMIFVVVSNICTLLSGVGLYCLIESTVGAKLSRRVRWLWRGLFITVLTSGALTSQIIGPLLFVTMGWTGLVVRPFLVLWAISFLVPIIMLYVSFRSVATDQRMKLRWMLWSGAAWAFAVLMEYSLTSGAVIAVALVMGGVLYLLAMFGFLYAVLRYRAVDVSVFIDHTLVYGSVTALVVGILAVTNSLVQHAALGTSASLLVQIVVPLALGIVLGQVRNYTHKFVERVFFQRRYLANRALRYFARHADGYDRAADLLSAATQIVHVKLNVPGVTVYVREDGDYGATSTTGNAKFPASIVGNDPAMAAVRAGAKDIDLSDLHSVLGNDGYVFGMGTRTALVCTNRPGERYASDERELLAYVARQVGIAAETLYMQEAIRRLETKAKLVDELASGALPAPPEIQVKARELAATA
;
A
#
# COMPACT_ATOMS: atom_id res chain seq x y z
N MET A 1 -12.89 -15.26 -8.32
CA MET A 1 -13.95 -14.46 -8.93
C MET A 1 -13.60 -12.98 -8.74
N GLY A 2 -13.40 -12.23 -9.83
CA GLY A 2 -13.17 -10.79 -9.77
C GLY A 2 -14.47 -10.08 -9.40
N GLN A 3 -14.41 -9.03 -8.58
CA GLN A 3 -15.57 -8.18 -8.31
C GLN A 3 -16.07 -7.57 -9.63
N PRO A 4 -17.40 -7.47 -9.84
CA PRO A 4 -17.95 -6.88 -11.04
C PRO A 4 -17.48 -5.43 -11.19
N TYR A 5 -17.19 -5.03 -12.42
CA TYR A 5 -16.62 -3.71 -12.73
C TYR A 5 -17.49 -2.55 -12.21
N SER A 6 -18.82 -2.72 -12.31
CA SER A 6 -19.81 -1.78 -11.77
C SER A 6 -19.69 -1.54 -10.27
N LEU A 7 -19.42 -2.58 -9.49
CA LEU A 7 -19.21 -2.45 -8.04
C LEU A 7 -17.95 -1.65 -7.70
N LYS A 8 -16.86 -1.84 -8.46
CA LYS A 8 -15.63 -1.08 -8.26
C LYS A 8 -15.83 0.41 -8.56
N ILE A 9 -16.57 0.73 -9.61
CA ILE A 9 -16.93 2.12 -9.93
C ILE A 9 -17.76 2.74 -8.81
N LEU A 10 -18.79 2.04 -8.34
CA LEU A 10 -19.65 2.52 -7.27
C LEU A 10 -18.87 2.78 -5.98
N ILE A 11 -18.00 1.85 -5.57
CA ILE A 11 -17.15 2.02 -4.40
C ILE A 11 -16.19 3.21 -4.60
N SER A 12 -15.59 3.35 -5.79
CA SER A 12 -14.68 4.46 -6.07
C SER A 12 -15.38 5.82 -5.99
N LEU A 13 -16.59 5.93 -6.54
CA LEU A 13 -17.39 7.14 -6.46
C LEU A 13 -17.72 7.48 -4.99
N PHE A 14 -18.15 6.49 -4.22
CA PHE A 14 -18.41 6.65 -2.80
C PHE A 14 -17.17 7.11 -2.03
N VAL A 15 -16.00 6.51 -2.30
CA VAL A 15 -14.71 6.87 -1.67
C VAL A 15 -14.33 8.31 -1.97
N VAL A 16 -14.44 8.73 -3.23
CA VAL A 16 -14.13 10.12 -3.61
C VAL A 16 -15.07 11.08 -2.90
N THR A 17 -16.36 10.78 -2.90
CA THR A 17 -17.37 11.62 -2.22
C THR A 17 -17.11 11.70 -0.71
N ALA A 18 -16.85 10.56 -0.06
CA ALA A 18 -16.54 10.51 1.37
C ALA A 18 -15.24 11.28 1.70
N CYS A 19 -14.20 11.14 0.86
CA CYS A 19 -12.94 11.85 1.03
C CYS A 19 -13.13 13.37 0.89
N VAL A 20 -13.79 13.83 -0.16
CA VAL A 20 -14.04 15.25 -0.41
C VAL A 20 -14.90 15.85 0.71
N TYR A 21 -15.97 15.15 1.09
CA TYR A 21 -16.84 15.58 2.18
C TYR A 21 -16.10 15.64 3.52
N GLY A 22 -15.35 14.59 3.87
CA GLY A 22 -14.57 14.55 5.10
C GLY A 22 -13.50 15.65 5.15
N CYS A 23 -12.75 15.84 4.06
CA CYS A 23 -11.78 16.94 3.95
C CYS A 23 -12.46 18.31 4.13
N TYR A 24 -13.60 18.53 3.48
CA TYR A 24 -14.37 19.74 3.64
C TYR A 24 -14.77 19.97 5.10
N GLN A 25 -15.34 18.97 5.77
CA GLN A 25 -15.76 19.07 7.18
C GLN A 25 -14.58 19.36 8.14
N HIS A 26 -13.40 18.85 7.88
CA HIS A 26 -12.22 19.13 8.71
C HIS A 26 -11.63 20.54 8.49
N ILE A 27 -11.86 21.15 7.34
CA ILE A 27 -11.31 22.47 6.98
C ILE A 27 -12.25 23.62 7.36
N ILE A 28 -13.57 23.44 7.22
CA ILE A 28 -14.55 24.48 7.52
C ILE A 28 -14.62 24.80 9.01
N THR A 29 -15.18 25.95 9.31
CA THR A 29 -15.53 26.31 10.68
C THR A 29 -16.59 25.35 11.21
N GLN A 30 -16.29 24.67 12.32
CA GLN A 30 -17.20 23.81 13.04
C GLN A 30 -17.66 24.51 14.31
N TYR A 31 -18.93 24.30 14.67
CA TYR A 31 -19.43 24.74 15.96
C TYR A 31 -19.31 23.61 16.97
N GLY A 32 -18.88 23.93 18.18
CA GLY A 32 -18.65 22.95 19.21
C GLY A 32 -18.75 23.50 20.63
N THR A 33 -18.53 22.62 21.60
CA THR A 33 -18.49 23.02 22.99
C THR A 33 -17.21 23.81 23.30
N PRO A 34 -17.29 24.92 24.05
CA PRO A 34 -16.13 25.74 24.41
C PRO A 34 -15.29 25.15 25.54
N PHE A 35 -15.43 23.86 25.82
CA PHE A 35 -14.72 23.16 26.89
C PHE A 35 -14.54 21.69 26.55
N PHE A 36 -13.58 21.06 27.18
CA PHE A 36 -13.42 19.60 27.20
C PHE A 36 -14.24 18.98 28.31
N VAL A 37 -14.65 17.73 28.13
CA VAL A 37 -15.28 16.91 29.16
C VAL A 37 -14.42 15.69 29.49
N SER A 38 -14.42 15.31 30.76
CA SER A 38 -13.84 14.05 31.23
C SER A 38 -14.85 13.31 32.08
N MET A 39 -14.92 11.99 31.96
CA MET A 39 -15.82 11.19 32.78
C MET A 39 -15.44 11.34 34.26
N ALA A 40 -16.40 11.70 35.10
CA ALA A 40 -16.22 11.86 36.54
C ALA A 40 -16.78 10.66 37.30
N ASP A 41 -18.05 10.32 37.03
CA ASP A 41 -18.73 9.15 37.63
C ASP A 41 -19.76 8.56 36.64
N ALA A 42 -20.61 7.64 37.06
CA ALA A 42 -21.56 6.93 36.20
C ALA A 42 -22.56 7.84 35.48
N HIS A 43 -22.85 9.02 36.03
CA HIS A 43 -23.90 9.93 35.53
C HIS A 43 -23.42 11.37 35.40
N SER A 44 -22.13 11.63 35.61
CA SER A 44 -21.58 12.97 35.47
C SER A 44 -20.27 13.01 34.69
N VAL A 45 -20.05 14.14 34.03
CA VAL A 45 -18.81 14.49 33.36
C VAL A 45 -18.26 15.80 33.95
N ALA A 46 -16.95 15.82 34.20
CA ALA A 46 -16.28 17.03 34.69
C ALA A 46 -15.87 17.92 33.52
N ILE A 47 -16.07 19.22 33.69
CA ILE A 47 -15.65 20.25 32.73
C ILE A 47 -14.14 20.48 32.85
N ARG A 48 -13.47 20.50 31.71
CA ARG A 48 -12.05 20.82 31.56
C ARG A 48 -11.87 22.01 30.65
N ARG A 49 -10.93 22.87 31.00
CA ARG A 49 -10.64 24.08 30.20
C ARG A 49 -10.05 23.73 28.84
N LEU A 50 -10.62 24.35 27.80
CA LEU A 50 -10.01 24.34 26.46
C LEU A 50 -8.79 25.27 26.46
N PRO A 51 -7.61 24.84 26.02
CA PRO A 51 -6.47 25.74 25.86
C PRO A 51 -6.83 26.94 25.01
N PHE A 52 -6.45 28.14 25.48
CA PHE A 52 -6.66 29.42 24.78
C PHE A 52 -8.12 29.88 24.63
N HIS A 53 -9.08 29.22 25.28
CA HIS A 53 -10.48 29.67 25.29
C HIS A 53 -10.99 29.89 26.70
N PRO A 54 -11.68 31.04 26.96
CA PRO A 54 -12.39 31.23 28.22
C PRO A 54 -13.58 30.26 28.31
N LEU A 55 -13.90 29.84 29.53
CA LEU A 55 -15.14 29.12 29.78
C LEU A 55 -16.33 30.04 29.56
N PRO A 56 -17.49 29.53 29.10
CA PRO A 56 -18.73 30.30 29.03
C PRO A 56 -19.10 30.94 30.35
N ALA A 57 -19.79 32.04 30.30
CA ALA A 57 -20.29 32.72 31.50
C ALA A 57 -21.16 31.76 32.33
N GLY A 58 -20.83 31.66 33.61
CA GLY A 58 -21.53 30.77 34.53
C GLY A 58 -20.90 29.37 34.71
N LEU A 59 -19.99 28.94 33.85
CA LEU A 59 -19.26 27.67 34.04
C LEU A 59 -17.93 27.90 34.76
N GLN A 60 -17.57 26.98 35.64
CA GLN A 60 -16.30 26.98 36.36
C GLN A 60 -15.47 25.72 36.05
N PHE A 61 -14.16 25.84 36.23
CA PHE A 61 -13.28 24.70 36.05
C PHE A 61 -13.53 23.67 37.17
N GLY A 62 -13.76 22.42 36.75
CA GLY A 62 -14.04 21.34 37.69
C GLY A 62 -15.54 21.11 37.94
N ASP A 63 -16.42 21.98 37.45
CA ASP A 63 -17.87 21.73 37.49
C ASP A 63 -18.21 20.34 36.94
N LYS A 64 -19.19 19.68 37.56
CA LYS A 64 -19.70 18.39 37.10
C LYS A 64 -21.05 18.55 36.46
N LEU A 65 -21.16 18.16 35.21
CA LEU A 65 -22.43 18.11 34.48
C LEU A 65 -23.25 16.88 34.93
N ASP A 66 -24.48 17.11 35.36
CA ASP A 66 -25.44 16.07 35.71
C ASP A 66 -26.19 15.61 34.46
N LEU A 67 -25.73 14.50 33.87
CA LEU A 67 -26.28 13.98 32.64
C LEU A 67 -27.72 13.47 32.79
N GLN A 68 -28.13 13.04 33.99
CA GLN A 68 -29.50 12.52 34.18
C GLN A 68 -30.55 13.63 34.10
N SER A 69 -30.22 14.81 34.58
CA SER A 69 -31.17 15.95 34.57
C SER A 69 -31.18 16.70 33.22
N MET A 70 -30.22 16.43 32.34
CA MET A 70 -30.14 17.06 31.03
C MET A 70 -31.05 16.36 30.01
N ASP A 71 -31.58 17.11 29.06
CA ASP A 71 -32.31 16.57 27.92
C ASP A 71 -31.38 15.83 26.94
N MET A 72 -31.92 15.02 26.08
CA MET A 72 -31.18 14.23 25.09
C MET A 72 -30.31 15.07 24.17
N LYS A 73 -30.81 16.26 23.76
CA LYS A 73 -30.10 17.20 22.89
C LYS A 73 -28.85 17.77 23.59
N SER A 74 -28.98 18.16 24.86
CA SER A 74 -27.88 18.68 25.65
C SER A 74 -26.86 17.61 26.01
N ARG A 75 -27.29 16.37 26.29
CA ARG A 75 -26.37 15.22 26.46
C ARG A 75 -25.55 14.97 25.20
N TYR A 76 -26.19 14.99 24.04
CA TYR A 76 -25.48 14.85 22.77
C TYR A 76 -24.43 15.96 22.57
N ALA A 77 -24.74 17.20 22.95
CA ALA A 77 -23.83 18.32 22.84
C ALA A 77 -22.58 18.21 23.70
N VAL A 78 -22.64 17.45 24.79
CA VAL A 78 -21.49 17.24 25.69
C VAL A 78 -20.88 15.84 25.56
N MET A 79 -21.37 15.02 24.63
CA MET A 79 -20.84 13.69 24.41
C MET A 79 -19.42 13.76 23.85
N PRO A 80 -18.41 13.20 24.55
CA PRO A 80 -17.05 13.14 24.01
C PRO A 80 -17.04 12.28 22.74
N ARG A 81 -16.53 12.85 21.66
CA ARG A 81 -16.37 12.17 20.38
C ARG A 81 -14.91 11.73 20.19
N HIS A 82 -14.69 10.75 19.32
CA HIS A 82 -13.45 10.00 19.18
C HIS A 82 -12.14 10.77 19.36
N TYR A 83 -11.94 11.86 18.66
CA TYR A 83 -10.67 12.59 18.67
C TYR A 83 -10.67 13.81 19.57
N PHE A 84 -11.82 14.18 20.12
CA PHE A 84 -11.95 15.36 20.95
C PHE A 84 -12.76 15.00 22.20
N ALA A 85 -12.20 15.27 23.35
CA ALA A 85 -12.97 15.27 24.59
C ALA A 85 -14.01 16.41 24.62
N MET A 86 -14.40 16.90 23.46
CA MET A 86 -15.39 17.94 23.19
C MET A 86 -16.30 17.51 22.05
N ALA A 87 -17.52 18.00 22.02
CA ALA A 87 -18.41 17.79 20.88
C ALA A 87 -18.14 18.81 19.79
N LEU A 88 -18.01 18.36 18.55
CA LEU A 88 -17.92 19.17 17.35
C LEU A 88 -19.07 18.82 16.40
N GLY A 89 -19.32 19.70 15.41
CA GLY A 89 -20.43 19.52 14.47
C GLY A 89 -21.78 19.75 15.11
N LEU A 90 -21.87 20.66 16.08
CA LEU A 90 -23.12 21.10 16.65
C LEU A 90 -23.80 22.12 15.72
N PRO A 91 -25.15 22.09 15.57
CA PRO A 91 -25.88 23.16 14.91
C PRO A 91 -25.68 24.51 15.63
N ALA A 92 -25.28 25.54 14.89
CA ALA A 92 -24.97 26.86 15.43
C ALA A 92 -26.15 27.56 16.13
N GLU A 93 -27.36 27.29 15.62
CA GLU A 93 -28.61 27.94 16.08
C GLU A 93 -29.22 27.30 17.32
N ASN A 94 -28.62 26.25 17.84
CA ASN A 94 -29.19 25.52 18.96
C ASN A 94 -28.62 26.00 20.29
N ASP A 95 -29.53 26.31 21.21
CA ASP A 95 -29.21 26.45 22.63
C ASP A 95 -29.30 25.12 23.35
N TYR A 96 -28.38 24.89 24.26
CA TYR A 96 -28.25 23.69 25.06
C TYR A 96 -28.32 24.05 26.55
N HIS A 97 -29.13 23.33 27.29
CA HIS A 97 -29.28 23.52 28.74
C HIS A 97 -28.39 22.55 29.49
N LEU A 98 -27.33 23.07 30.10
CA LEU A 98 -26.40 22.29 30.91
C LEU A 98 -26.82 22.34 32.36
N SER A 99 -26.96 21.18 32.95
CA SER A 99 -27.22 21.04 34.39
C SER A 99 -25.91 20.74 35.11
N VAL A 100 -25.51 21.63 36.00
CA VAL A 100 -24.20 21.58 36.68
C VAL A 100 -24.40 21.39 38.16
N TYR A 101 -23.62 20.49 38.74
CA TYR A 101 -23.45 20.40 40.21
C TYR A 101 -22.30 21.29 40.64
N ARG A 102 -22.62 22.26 41.50
CA ARG A 102 -21.68 23.15 42.17
C ARG A 102 -22.06 23.30 43.64
N ASP A 103 -21.17 23.03 44.55
CA ASP A 103 -21.37 23.15 46.00
C ASP A 103 -22.67 22.46 46.48
N ASN A 104 -22.97 21.27 45.98
CA ASN A 104 -24.17 20.48 46.19
C ASN A 104 -25.48 21.11 45.70
N ALA A 105 -25.45 22.24 44.97
CA ALA A 105 -26.59 22.85 44.32
C ALA A 105 -26.60 22.54 42.80
N ARG A 106 -27.81 22.34 42.26
CA ARG A 106 -27.99 22.23 40.80
C ARG A 106 -28.18 23.62 40.24
N VAL A 107 -27.35 23.95 39.26
CA VAL A 107 -27.43 25.21 38.49
C VAL A 107 -27.65 24.86 37.03
N SER A 108 -28.69 25.44 36.42
CA SER A 108 -28.92 25.32 34.97
C SER A 108 -28.22 26.47 34.26
N ILE A 109 -27.42 26.13 33.27
CA ILE A 109 -26.66 27.10 32.48
C ILE A 109 -27.01 26.91 31.00
N GLN A 110 -27.34 27.99 30.32
CA GLN A 110 -27.53 27.95 28.88
C GLN A 110 -26.21 28.06 28.15
N MET A 111 -25.96 27.20 27.20
CA MET A 111 -24.75 27.15 26.39
C MET A 111 -25.12 27.27 24.90
N THR A 112 -24.53 28.23 24.23
CA THR A 112 -24.52 28.31 22.77
C THR A 112 -23.22 27.74 22.22
N PRO A 113 -23.25 26.94 21.14
CA PRO A 113 -22.04 26.47 20.49
C PRO A 113 -21.20 27.61 19.97
N ILE A 114 -19.91 27.55 20.17
CA ILE A 114 -18.99 28.56 19.64
C ILE A 114 -18.34 28.08 18.34
N PRO A 115 -18.01 29.01 17.42
CA PRO A 115 -17.28 28.65 16.21
C PRO A 115 -15.87 28.19 16.58
N MET A 116 -15.49 27.03 16.09
CA MET A 116 -14.17 26.42 16.24
C MET A 116 -13.46 26.43 14.90
N PRO A 117 -12.82 27.53 14.50
CA PRO A 117 -12.14 27.61 13.21
C PRO A 117 -10.97 26.61 13.16
N ALA A 118 -10.66 26.12 11.96
CA ALA A 118 -9.51 25.24 11.74
C ALA A 118 -8.17 25.88 12.12
N SER A 119 -8.16 27.19 12.31
CA SER A 119 -7.02 28.00 12.74
C SER A 119 -6.66 27.87 14.23
N LEU A 120 -7.54 27.35 15.07
CA LEU A 120 -7.16 26.98 16.43
C LEU A 120 -6.00 25.98 16.37
N VAL A 121 -4.88 26.30 17.00
CA VAL A 121 -3.59 25.57 16.83
C VAL A 121 -3.78 24.05 16.91
N ILE A 122 -4.46 23.56 17.95
CA ILE A 122 -4.67 22.12 18.13
C ILE A 122 -5.59 21.55 17.06
N ARG A 123 -6.73 22.21 16.82
CA ARG A 123 -7.69 21.78 15.79
C ARG A 123 -7.10 21.89 14.39
N GLY A 124 -6.34 22.97 14.11
CA GLY A 124 -5.68 23.15 12.83
C GLY A 124 -4.72 22.02 12.52
N ILE A 125 -3.79 21.69 13.41
CA ILE A 125 -2.85 20.60 13.25
C ILE A 125 -3.59 19.27 13.04
N PHE A 126 -4.59 18.97 13.89
CA PHE A 126 -5.37 17.75 13.78
C PHE A 126 -6.17 17.68 12.47
N SER A 127 -6.82 18.77 12.05
CA SER A 127 -7.56 18.84 10.79
C SER A 127 -6.65 18.55 9.59
N TRP A 128 -5.45 19.11 9.55
CA TRP A 128 -4.51 18.87 8.47
C TRP A 128 -4.01 17.41 8.47
N ILE A 129 -3.68 16.85 9.63
CA ILE A 129 -3.30 15.44 9.76
C ILE A 129 -4.45 14.54 9.25
N SER A 130 -5.68 14.82 9.65
CA SER A 130 -6.86 14.07 9.23
C SER A 130 -7.09 14.17 7.71
N VAL A 131 -7.00 15.36 7.13
CA VAL A 131 -7.11 15.57 5.67
C VAL A 131 -6.05 14.78 4.91
N ILE A 132 -4.78 14.86 5.32
CA ILE A 132 -3.70 14.11 4.69
C ILE A 132 -3.96 12.61 4.83
N THR A 133 -4.39 12.16 5.99
CA THR A 133 -4.69 10.74 6.25
C THR A 133 -5.85 10.26 5.36
N MET A 134 -6.93 11.02 5.25
CA MET A 134 -8.07 10.67 4.39
C MET A 134 -7.68 10.59 2.91
N VAL A 135 -6.90 11.54 2.42
CA VAL A 135 -6.41 11.52 1.04
C VAL A 135 -5.53 10.30 0.79
N LEU A 136 -4.61 10.01 1.69
CA LEU A 136 -3.75 8.82 1.60
C LEU A 136 -4.57 7.52 1.63
N LEU A 137 -5.51 7.38 2.56
CA LEU A 137 -6.38 6.21 2.67
C LEU A 137 -7.22 6.01 1.40
N SER A 138 -7.75 7.10 0.83
CA SER A 138 -8.50 7.07 -0.42
C SER A 138 -7.64 6.57 -1.58
N ILE A 139 -6.46 7.16 -1.77
CA ILE A 139 -5.54 6.78 -2.84
C ILE A 139 -5.12 5.32 -2.69
N MET A 140 -4.69 4.92 -1.50
CA MET A 140 -4.23 3.55 -1.23
C MET A 140 -5.36 2.53 -1.39
N GLY A 141 -6.54 2.81 -0.80
CA GLY A 141 -7.71 1.95 -0.89
C GLY A 141 -8.17 1.75 -2.33
N MET A 142 -8.24 2.83 -3.10
CA MET A 142 -8.62 2.79 -4.52
C MET A 142 -7.59 2.05 -5.37
N LEU A 143 -6.29 2.31 -5.19
CA LEU A 143 -5.24 1.60 -5.92
C LEU A 143 -5.36 0.08 -5.75
N VAL A 144 -5.52 -0.35 -4.51
CA VAL A 144 -5.64 -1.77 -4.19
C VAL A 144 -6.98 -2.35 -4.64
N LEU A 145 -8.08 -1.60 -4.56
CA LEU A 145 -9.40 -2.02 -5.06
C LEU A 145 -9.38 -2.31 -6.57
N TRP A 146 -8.74 -1.44 -7.35
CA TRP A 146 -8.73 -1.58 -8.81
C TRP A 146 -7.77 -2.65 -9.29
N ARG A 147 -6.65 -2.83 -8.62
CA ARG A 147 -5.53 -3.62 -9.10
C ARG A 147 -5.23 -4.85 -8.26
N GLY A 148 -5.59 -4.82 -7.00
CA GLY A 148 -5.34 -5.92 -6.10
C GLY A 148 -6.19 -7.14 -6.43
N ARG A 149 -5.62 -8.31 -6.25
CA ARG A 149 -6.29 -9.60 -6.38
C ARG A 149 -6.09 -10.42 -5.10
N GLY A 150 -7.07 -11.24 -4.78
CA GLY A 150 -6.98 -12.13 -3.62
C GLY A 150 -7.41 -11.50 -2.29
N ARG A 151 -7.30 -12.30 -1.21
CA ARG A 151 -7.79 -11.95 0.13
C ARG A 151 -6.99 -10.82 0.79
N ALA A 152 -5.68 -10.74 0.53
CA ALA A 152 -4.84 -9.69 1.07
C ALA A 152 -5.26 -8.31 0.54
N ALA A 153 -5.55 -8.22 -0.76
CA ALA A 153 -6.03 -7.00 -1.39
C ALA A 153 -7.39 -6.58 -0.83
N ALA A 154 -8.32 -7.52 -0.69
CA ALA A 154 -9.63 -7.24 -0.09
C ALA A 154 -9.49 -6.75 1.37
N GLY A 155 -8.63 -7.39 2.17
CA GLY A 155 -8.35 -6.96 3.54
C GLY A 155 -7.76 -5.55 3.61
N PHE A 156 -6.78 -5.24 2.76
CA PHE A 156 -6.19 -3.89 2.70
C PHE A 156 -7.19 -2.82 2.26
N THR A 157 -8.00 -3.11 1.24
CA THR A 157 -9.07 -2.21 0.79
C THR A 157 -10.06 -1.94 1.91
N LEU A 158 -10.53 -2.99 2.59
CA LEU A 158 -11.47 -2.88 3.69
C LEU A 158 -10.89 -2.06 4.86
N MET A 159 -9.61 -2.26 5.18
CA MET A 159 -8.89 -1.50 6.19
C MET A 159 -8.85 0.00 5.82
N SER A 160 -8.42 0.33 4.61
CA SER A 160 -8.25 1.71 4.17
C SER A 160 -9.59 2.44 4.04
N LEU A 161 -10.59 1.81 3.42
CA LEU A 161 -11.88 2.43 3.20
C LEU A 161 -12.72 2.51 4.47
N GLY A 162 -12.62 1.50 5.34
CA GLY A 162 -13.26 1.54 6.66
C GLY A 162 -12.74 2.69 7.51
N ALA A 163 -11.41 2.87 7.57
CA ALA A 163 -10.82 3.99 8.28
C ALA A 163 -11.21 5.34 7.66
N LEU A 164 -11.17 5.48 6.32
CA LEU A 164 -11.60 6.69 5.63
C LEU A 164 -13.04 7.08 5.99
N CYS A 165 -13.98 6.14 5.89
CA CYS A 165 -15.39 6.41 6.18
C CYS A 165 -15.61 6.72 7.66
N GLY A 166 -14.86 6.09 8.55
CA GLY A 166 -14.85 6.42 9.98
C GLY A 166 -14.52 7.91 10.20
N TYR A 167 -13.42 8.37 9.64
CA TYR A 167 -13.01 9.79 9.71
C TYR A 167 -13.99 10.75 9.03
N ALA A 168 -14.50 10.40 7.85
CA ALA A 168 -15.34 11.28 7.04
C ALA A 168 -16.72 11.52 7.66
N LEU A 169 -17.27 10.52 8.36
CA LEU A 169 -18.62 10.59 8.93
C LEU A 169 -18.67 11.14 10.36
N GLU A 170 -17.51 11.37 10.98
CA GLU A 170 -17.42 11.77 12.38
C GLU A 170 -17.97 13.18 12.65
N LEU A 171 -17.76 14.12 11.73
CA LEU A 171 -18.04 15.56 11.90
C LEU A 171 -19.28 16.04 11.13
N VAL A 172 -20.30 15.19 10.94
CA VAL A 172 -21.51 15.61 10.22
C VAL A 172 -22.36 16.53 11.09
N PRO A 173 -22.59 17.80 10.69
CA PRO A 173 -23.38 18.77 11.44
C PRO A 173 -24.89 18.53 11.18
N VAL A 174 -25.52 17.72 11.99
CA VAL A 174 -26.95 17.39 11.87
C VAL A 174 -27.62 17.38 13.24
N HIS A 175 -28.96 17.40 13.24
CA HIS A 175 -29.73 17.27 14.48
C HIS A 175 -29.48 15.92 15.17
N VAL A 176 -29.73 15.86 16.48
CA VAL A 176 -29.33 14.77 17.39
C VAL A 176 -29.63 13.39 16.84
N PHE A 177 -30.84 13.14 16.32
CA PHE A 177 -31.22 11.80 15.90
C PHE A 177 -30.49 11.33 14.63
N PRO A 178 -30.43 12.08 13.53
CA PRO A 178 -29.58 11.73 12.39
C PRO A 178 -28.10 11.63 12.76
N ALA A 179 -27.60 12.51 13.65
CA ALA A 179 -26.21 12.46 14.09
C ALA A 179 -25.85 11.14 14.78
N MET A 180 -26.76 10.59 15.60
CA MET A 180 -26.54 9.28 16.21
C MET A 180 -26.42 8.15 15.17
N ILE A 181 -27.17 8.21 14.09
CA ILE A 181 -27.02 7.26 12.97
C ILE A 181 -25.63 7.37 12.36
N PHE A 182 -25.16 8.60 12.11
CA PHE A 182 -23.82 8.82 11.56
C PHE A 182 -22.71 8.33 12.49
N VAL A 183 -22.84 8.54 13.81
CA VAL A 183 -21.90 8.01 14.80
C VAL A 183 -21.88 6.48 14.75
N VAL A 184 -23.02 5.81 14.69
CA VAL A 184 -23.08 4.35 14.60
C VAL A 184 -22.47 3.85 13.29
N VAL A 185 -22.78 4.50 12.16
CA VAL A 185 -22.21 4.13 10.86
C VAL A 185 -20.70 4.35 10.83
N SER A 186 -20.22 5.48 11.36
CA SER A 186 -18.77 5.77 11.49
C SER A 186 -18.07 4.67 12.29
N ASN A 187 -18.65 4.27 13.43
CA ASN A 187 -18.11 3.23 14.27
C ASN A 187 -18.13 1.84 13.58
N ILE A 188 -19.16 1.52 12.81
CA ILE A 188 -19.20 0.30 11.98
C ILE A 188 -18.08 0.34 10.94
N CYS A 189 -17.84 1.49 10.29
CA CYS A 189 -16.74 1.65 9.34
C CYS A 189 -15.37 1.42 10.00
N THR A 190 -15.17 1.95 11.20
CA THR A 190 -13.94 1.72 11.98
C THR A 190 -13.78 0.25 12.35
N LEU A 191 -14.86 -0.46 12.68
CA LEU A 191 -14.87 -1.91 12.87
C LEU A 191 -14.41 -2.66 11.62
N LEU A 192 -14.93 -2.28 10.46
CA LEU A 192 -14.54 -2.87 9.17
C LEU A 192 -13.06 -2.64 8.88
N SER A 193 -12.49 -1.52 9.33
CA SER A 193 -11.04 -1.29 9.26
C SER A 193 -10.24 -2.33 10.07
N GLY A 194 -10.67 -2.64 11.29
CA GLY A 194 -10.07 -3.69 12.12
C GLY A 194 -10.15 -5.08 11.48
N VAL A 195 -11.32 -5.42 10.93
CA VAL A 195 -11.51 -6.67 10.18
C VAL A 195 -10.60 -6.72 8.96
N GLY A 196 -10.47 -5.60 8.25
CA GLY A 196 -9.58 -5.47 7.09
C GLY A 196 -8.11 -5.73 7.46
N LEU A 197 -7.64 -5.15 8.55
CA LEU A 197 -6.28 -5.37 9.08
C LEU A 197 -6.05 -6.85 9.41
N TYR A 198 -7.01 -7.49 10.10
CA TYR A 198 -6.94 -8.91 10.41
C TYR A 198 -6.86 -9.77 9.14
N CYS A 199 -7.75 -9.54 8.17
CA CYS A 199 -7.78 -10.25 6.90
C CYS A 199 -6.48 -10.08 6.10
N LEU A 200 -5.91 -8.89 6.09
CA LEU A 200 -4.63 -8.59 5.45
C LEU A 200 -3.50 -9.44 6.07
N ILE A 201 -3.40 -9.44 7.39
CA ILE A 201 -2.36 -10.18 8.10
C ILE A 201 -2.59 -11.69 8.00
N GLU A 202 -3.82 -12.16 8.19
CA GLU A 202 -4.13 -13.60 8.06
C GLU A 202 -3.81 -14.13 6.66
N SER A 203 -4.10 -13.37 5.61
CA SER A 203 -3.83 -13.79 4.24
C SER A 203 -2.33 -13.87 3.94
N THR A 204 -1.50 -13.05 4.61
CA THR A 204 -0.05 -13.06 4.41
C THR A 204 0.68 -14.14 5.22
N VAL A 205 0.14 -14.50 6.38
CA VAL A 205 0.80 -15.39 7.34
C VAL A 205 0.04 -16.71 7.52
N GLY A 206 -1.27 -16.70 7.30
CA GLY A 206 -2.17 -17.80 7.64
C GLY A 206 -1.88 -19.13 6.93
N ALA A 207 -1.24 -19.10 5.75
CA ALA A 207 -0.85 -20.32 5.03
C ALA A 207 0.17 -21.16 5.82
N LYS A 208 0.94 -20.57 6.72
CA LYS A 208 1.98 -21.21 7.54
C LYS A 208 1.47 -21.69 8.89
N LEU A 209 0.27 -21.25 9.30
CA LEU A 209 -0.34 -21.67 10.56
C LEU A 209 -1.19 -22.91 10.36
N SER A 210 -1.18 -23.81 11.34
CA SER A 210 -2.07 -24.97 11.35
C SER A 210 -3.55 -24.53 11.34
N ARG A 211 -4.43 -25.36 10.81
CA ARG A 211 -5.88 -25.05 10.72
C ARG A 211 -6.47 -24.73 12.10
N ARG A 212 -6.06 -25.47 13.16
CA ARG A 212 -6.54 -25.26 14.53
C ARG A 212 -6.11 -23.90 15.08
N VAL A 213 -4.84 -23.55 14.91
CA VAL A 213 -4.28 -22.25 15.37
C VAL A 213 -4.95 -21.08 14.66
N ARG A 214 -5.24 -21.18 13.37
CA ARG A 214 -5.99 -20.15 12.64
C ARG A 214 -7.40 -19.94 13.18
N TRP A 215 -8.11 -21.03 13.50
CA TRP A 215 -9.44 -20.93 14.10
C TRP A 215 -9.41 -20.31 15.50
N LEU A 216 -8.41 -20.59 16.31
CA LEU A 216 -8.21 -19.97 17.61
C LEU A 216 -7.99 -18.45 17.47
N TRP A 217 -7.11 -18.03 16.57
CA TRP A 217 -6.88 -16.60 16.32
C TRP A 217 -8.12 -15.88 15.79
N ARG A 218 -8.86 -16.50 14.89
CA ARG A 218 -10.14 -15.96 14.41
C ARG A 218 -11.17 -15.83 15.53
N GLY A 219 -11.35 -16.87 16.31
CA GLY A 219 -12.26 -16.86 17.46
C GLY A 219 -11.90 -15.77 18.45
N LEU A 220 -10.63 -15.69 18.86
CA LEU A 220 -10.13 -14.65 19.75
C LEU A 220 -10.40 -13.24 19.17
N PHE A 221 -10.03 -13.01 17.91
CA PHE A 221 -10.24 -11.72 17.26
C PHE A 221 -11.71 -11.33 17.19
N ILE A 222 -12.58 -12.23 16.74
CA ILE A 222 -14.03 -11.98 16.66
C ILE A 222 -14.60 -11.68 18.05
N THR A 223 -14.25 -12.46 19.07
CA THR A 223 -14.75 -12.26 20.43
C THR A 223 -14.33 -10.91 21.00
N VAL A 224 -13.04 -10.57 20.88
CA VAL A 224 -12.51 -9.30 21.41
C VAL A 224 -13.06 -8.12 20.61
N LEU A 225 -13.14 -8.24 19.28
CA LEU A 225 -13.68 -7.20 18.42
C LEU A 225 -15.17 -6.95 18.71
N THR A 226 -15.99 -8.00 18.70
CA THR A 226 -17.45 -7.86 18.89
C THR A 226 -17.78 -7.37 20.28
N SER A 227 -17.17 -7.93 21.35
CA SER A 227 -17.42 -7.48 22.72
C SER A 227 -16.95 -6.04 22.93
N GLY A 228 -15.72 -5.72 22.50
CA GLY A 228 -15.17 -4.38 22.63
C GLY A 228 -15.94 -3.34 21.83
N ALA A 229 -16.14 -3.61 20.55
CA ALA A 229 -16.75 -2.65 19.63
C ALA A 229 -18.24 -2.46 19.86
N LEU A 230 -19.03 -3.54 20.01
CA LEU A 230 -20.46 -3.42 20.22
C LEU A 230 -20.75 -2.62 21.49
N THR A 231 -20.03 -2.91 22.56
CA THR A 231 -20.27 -2.27 23.85
C THR A 231 -19.74 -0.84 23.89
N SER A 232 -18.50 -0.60 23.43
CA SER A 232 -17.87 0.72 23.56
C SER A 232 -18.28 1.70 22.46
N GLN A 233 -18.43 1.23 21.24
CA GLN A 233 -18.60 2.09 20.07
C GLN A 233 -20.07 2.29 19.67
N ILE A 234 -20.96 1.39 20.06
CA ILE A 234 -22.38 1.46 19.70
C ILE A 234 -23.22 1.67 20.95
N ILE A 235 -23.15 0.76 21.91
CA ILE A 235 -24.01 0.81 23.12
C ILE A 235 -23.62 1.99 24.01
N GLY A 236 -22.33 2.26 24.20
CA GLY A 236 -21.86 3.35 25.05
C GLY A 236 -22.38 4.73 24.63
N PRO A 237 -22.17 5.20 23.40
CA PRO A 237 -22.74 6.45 22.90
C PRO A 237 -24.26 6.51 22.98
N LEU A 238 -24.95 5.40 22.67
CA LEU A 238 -26.40 5.32 22.76
C LEU A 238 -26.88 5.52 24.20
N LEU A 239 -26.31 4.83 25.17
CA LEU A 239 -26.65 4.96 26.59
C LEU A 239 -26.30 6.36 27.14
N PHE A 240 -25.20 6.96 26.69
CA PHE A 240 -24.83 8.31 27.07
C PHE A 240 -25.92 9.31 26.69
N VAL A 241 -26.38 9.27 25.44
CA VAL A 241 -27.36 10.23 24.93
C VAL A 241 -28.77 9.93 25.46
N THR A 242 -29.18 8.66 25.50
CA THR A 242 -30.57 8.29 25.89
C THR A 242 -30.78 8.31 27.40
N MET A 243 -29.85 7.76 28.18
CA MET A 243 -30.02 7.55 29.61
C MET A 243 -29.11 8.45 30.49
N GLY A 244 -28.22 9.26 29.90
CA GLY A 244 -27.27 10.06 30.66
C GLY A 244 -26.25 9.22 31.43
N TRP A 245 -25.89 8.07 30.88
CA TRP A 245 -24.92 7.16 31.48
C TRP A 245 -23.53 7.34 30.86
N THR A 246 -22.53 7.69 31.68
CA THR A 246 -21.18 7.95 31.17
C THR A 246 -20.49 6.71 30.60
N GLY A 247 -21.06 5.54 30.80
CA GLY A 247 -20.47 4.30 30.35
C GLY A 247 -19.17 3.95 31.09
N LEU A 248 -19.03 4.35 32.36
CA LEU A 248 -17.85 4.01 33.16
C LEU A 248 -17.63 2.48 33.19
N VAL A 249 -18.72 1.71 33.13
CA VAL A 249 -18.70 0.24 32.96
C VAL A 249 -18.23 -0.15 31.55
N VAL A 250 -18.34 0.75 30.57
CA VAL A 250 -17.90 0.50 29.18
C VAL A 250 -16.38 0.68 29.01
N ARG A 251 -15.67 1.34 29.93
CA ARG A 251 -14.21 1.53 29.85
C ARG A 251 -13.41 0.24 29.65
N PRO A 252 -13.68 -0.88 30.35
CA PRO A 252 -12.99 -2.15 30.08
C PRO A 252 -13.18 -2.62 28.64
N PHE A 253 -14.34 -2.35 28.05
CA PHE A 253 -14.63 -2.70 26.65
C PHE A 253 -13.92 -1.81 25.64
N LEU A 254 -13.60 -0.56 26.01
CA LEU A 254 -12.67 0.29 25.22
C LEU A 254 -11.27 -0.32 25.18
N VAL A 255 -10.81 -0.84 26.28
CA VAL A 255 -9.52 -1.56 26.33
C VAL A 255 -9.57 -2.82 25.45
N LEU A 256 -10.67 -3.59 25.53
CA LEU A 256 -10.86 -4.75 24.65
C LEU A 256 -10.90 -4.33 23.17
N TRP A 257 -11.58 -3.23 22.87
CA TRP A 257 -11.56 -2.65 21.51
C TRP A 257 -10.14 -2.36 21.04
N ALA A 258 -9.35 -1.64 21.82
CA ALA A 258 -7.95 -1.36 21.49
C ALA A 258 -7.11 -2.65 21.37
N ILE A 259 -7.33 -3.64 22.24
CA ILE A 259 -6.67 -4.95 22.20
C ILE A 259 -7.02 -5.68 20.89
N SER A 260 -8.21 -5.50 20.31
CA SER A 260 -8.58 -6.14 19.06
C SER A 260 -7.61 -5.83 17.91
N PHE A 261 -7.02 -4.62 17.90
CA PHE A 261 -5.97 -4.24 16.95
C PHE A 261 -4.61 -4.88 17.26
N LEU A 262 -4.36 -5.27 18.51
CA LEU A 262 -3.13 -5.98 18.89
C LEU A 262 -3.15 -7.45 18.49
N VAL A 263 -4.33 -8.09 18.45
CA VAL A 263 -4.46 -9.51 18.10
C VAL A 263 -3.80 -9.85 16.75
N PRO A 264 -4.10 -9.16 15.64
CA PRO A 264 -3.44 -9.43 14.36
C PRO A 264 -1.93 -9.13 14.39
N ILE A 265 -1.49 -8.14 15.18
CA ILE A 265 -0.08 -7.78 15.30
C ILE A 265 0.68 -8.85 16.06
N ILE A 266 0.11 -9.39 17.14
CA ILE A 266 0.69 -10.50 17.89
C ILE A 266 0.76 -11.74 16.99
N MET A 267 -0.28 -12.03 16.23
CA MET A 267 -0.28 -13.11 15.24
C MET A 267 0.86 -12.94 14.22
N LEU A 268 1.07 -11.72 13.73
CA LEU A 268 2.15 -11.39 12.81
C LEU A 268 3.53 -11.57 13.47
N TYR A 269 3.69 -11.12 14.73
CA TYR A 269 4.93 -11.24 15.50
C TYR A 269 5.30 -12.70 15.77
N VAL A 270 4.34 -13.51 16.21
CA VAL A 270 4.54 -14.95 16.46
C VAL A 270 4.98 -15.64 15.17
N SER A 271 4.33 -15.31 14.06
CA SER A 271 4.65 -15.90 12.77
C SER A 271 5.98 -15.40 12.17
N PHE A 272 6.42 -14.19 12.55
CA PHE A 272 7.68 -13.61 12.09
C PHE A 272 8.90 -14.50 12.41
N ARG A 273 8.87 -15.19 13.56
CA ARG A 273 9.97 -16.08 13.99
C ARG A 273 10.09 -17.33 13.12
N SER A 274 9.00 -17.80 12.51
CA SER A 274 8.93 -19.04 11.73
C SER A 274 9.14 -18.84 10.22
N VAL A 275 9.35 -17.60 9.77
CA VAL A 275 9.40 -17.23 8.34
C VAL A 275 10.82 -17.17 7.81
N ALA A 276 11.00 -17.60 6.55
CA ALA A 276 12.27 -17.52 5.83
C ALA A 276 12.79 -16.07 5.70
N THR A 277 14.11 -15.92 5.61
CA THR A 277 14.80 -14.61 5.66
C THR A 277 14.31 -13.63 4.61
N ASP A 278 13.98 -14.08 3.41
CA ASP A 278 13.45 -13.26 2.32
C ASP A 278 12.16 -12.52 2.66
N GLN A 279 11.26 -13.20 3.39
CA GLN A 279 9.95 -12.66 3.74
C GLN A 279 9.98 -11.84 5.04
N ARG A 280 11.05 -11.96 5.86
CA ARG A 280 11.17 -11.24 7.13
C ARG A 280 11.14 -9.73 6.93
N MET A 281 11.75 -9.19 5.88
CA MET A 281 11.74 -7.76 5.62
C MET A 281 10.34 -7.22 5.33
N LYS A 282 9.53 -7.97 4.56
CA LYS A 282 8.11 -7.65 4.30
C LYS A 282 7.30 -7.61 5.59
N LEU A 283 7.41 -8.67 6.39
CA LEU A 283 6.68 -8.79 7.65
C LEU A 283 7.13 -7.76 8.69
N ARG A 284 8.43 -7.40 8.70
CA ARG A 284 8.98 -6.37 9.59
C ARG A 284 8.32 -5.01 9.38
N TRP A 285 8.16 -4.56 8.14
CA TRP A 285 7.48 -3.30 7.84
C TRP A 285 6.00 -3.35 8.20
N MET A 286 5.31 -4.46 7.90
CA MET A 286 3.92 -4.65 8.31
C MET A 286 3.77 -4.65 9.85
N LEU A 287 4.73 -5.26 10.56
CA LEU A 287 4.73 -5.30 12.03
C LEU A 287 4.90 -3.89 12.63
N TRP A 288 5.88 -3.11 12.15
CA TRP A 288 6.08 -1.73 12.60
C TRP A 288 4.87 -0.85 12.30
N SER A 289 4.31 -0.94 11.10
CA SER A 289 3.11 -0.18 10.72
C SER A 289 1.90 -0.55 11.57
N GLY A 290 1.69 -1.86 11.78
CA GLY A 290 0.61 -2.35 12.64
C GLY A 290 0.80 -1.92 14.11
N ALA A 291 2.02 -1.99 14.63
CA ALA A 291 2.33 -1.53 15.99
C ALA A 291 2.11 -0.02 16.14
N ALA A 292 2.54 0.78 15.18
CA ALA A 292 2.29 2.23 15.17
C ALA A 292 0.79 2.54 15.12
N TRP A 293 0.02 1.82 14.30
CA TRP A 293 -1.43 1.94 14.26
C TRP A 293 -2.08 1.60 15.61
N ALA A 294 -1.75 0.44 16.17
CA ALA A 294 -2.32 0.03 17.47
C ALA A 294 -1.95 1.00 18.59
N PHE A 295 -0.72 1.51 18.59
CA PHE A 295 -0.28 2.49 19.56
C PHE A 295 -1.01 3.83 19.40
N ALA A 296 -1.29 4.27 18.16
CA ALA A 296 -2.11 5.43 17.88
C ALA A 296 -3.53 5.27 18.46
N VAL A 297 -4.17 4.11 18.21
CA VAL A 297 -5.49 3.77 18.78
C VAL A 297 -5.45 3.77 20.32
N LEU A 298 -4.43 3.16 20.91
CA LEU A 298 -4.26 3.13 22.38
C LEU A 298 -4.07 4.55 22.96
N MET A 299 -3.28 5.40 22.31
CA MET A 299 -3.09 6.79 22.70
C MET A 299 -4.40 7.57 22.68
N GLU A 300 -5.18 7.40 21.63
CA GLU A 300 -6.47 8.06 21.47
C GLU A 300 -7.45 7.73 22.61
N TYR A 301 -7.51 6.47 23.02
CA TYR A 301 -8.47 6.00 24.03
C TYR A 301 -7.96 6.04 25.48
N SER A 302 -6.65 6.17 25.70
CA SER A 302 -6.06 6.06 27.03
C SER A 302 -5.91 7.40 27.75
N LEU A 303 -5.80 8.51 27.01
CA LEU A 303 -5.42 9.80 27.56
C LEU A 303 -6.64 10.71 27.70
N THR A 304 -7.10 10.88 28.94
CA THR A 304 -8.35 11.58 29.27
C THR A 304 -8.15 12.93 29.98
N SER A 305 -6.92 13.46 30.05
CA SER A 305 -6.65 14.68 30.83
C SER A 305 -6.04 15.85 30.03
N GLY A 306 -6.72 16.97 30.00
CA GLY A 306 -6.33 18.35 29.71
C GLY A 306 -5.24 18.57 28.65
N ALA A 307 -4.09 19.06 29.08
CA ALA A 307 -2.96 19.37 28.18
C ALA A 307 -2.34 18.12 27.54
N VAL A 308 -2.45 16.97 28.18
CA VAL A 308 -1.95 15.68 27.67
C VAL A 308 -2.78 15.23 26.47
N ILE A 309 -4.08 15.57 26.39
CA ILE A 309 -4.93 15.22 25.24
C ILE A 309 -4.38 15.85 23.96
N ALA A 310 -3.97 17.12 24.00
CA ALA A 310 -3.45 17.81 22.81
C ALA A 310 -2.19 17.13 22.25
N VAL A 311 -1.28 16.77 23.15
CA VAL A 311 -0.05 16.02 22.77
C VAL A 311 -0.39 14.64 22.24
N ALA A 312 -1.32 13.94 22.88
CA ALA A 312 -1.75 12.61 22.48
C ALA A 312 -2.42 12.60 21.11
N LEU A 313 -3.26 13.59 20.80
CA LEU A 313 -3.91 13.74 19.50
C LEU A 313 -2.89 13.98 18.37
N VAL A 314 -1.93 14.89 18.60
CA VAL A 314 -0.86 15.16 17.63
C VAL A 314 0.02 13.93 17.42
N MET A 315 0.45 13.31 18.52
CA MET A 315 1.27 12.08 18.46
C MET A 315 0.52 10.92 17.81
N GLY A 316 -0.74 10.73 18.18
CA GLY A 316 -1.61 9.71 17.56
C GLY A 316 -1.75 9.94 16.07
N GLY A 317 -2.03 11.16 15.63
CA GLY A 317 -2.13 11.52 14.23
C GLY A 317 -0.82 11.27 13.45
N VAL A 318 0.33 11.64 14.02
CA VAL A 318 1.65 11.35 13.44
C VAL A 318 1.88 9.85 13.32
N LEU A 319 1.52 9.07 14.36
CA LEU A 319 1.63 7.60 14.32
C LEU A 319 0.71 6.97 13.28
N TYR A 320 -0.50 7.49 13.08
CA TYR A 320 -1.38 7.08 11.98
C TYR A 320 -0.74 7.32 10.63
N LEU A 321 -0.17 8.51 10.39
CA LEU A 321 0.54 8.82 9.16
C LEU A 321 1.74 7.88 8.95
N LEU A 322 2.56 7.67 9.97
CA LEU A 322 3.70 6.74 9.91
C LEU A 322 3.24 5.31 9.61
N ALA A 323 2.15 4.85 10.24
CA ALA A 323 1.57 3.55 9.96
C ALA A 323 1.11 3.44 8.50
N MET A 324 0.43 4.46 7.97
CA MET A 324 -0.02 4.50 6.58
C MET A 324 1.15 4.47 5.60
N PHE A 325 2.18 5.30 5.81
CA PHE A 325 3.38 5.28 4.98
C PHE A 325 4.11 3.93 5.05
N GLY A 326 4.18 3.32 6.23
CA GLY A 326 4.78 2.01 6.40
C GLY A 326 4.01 0.89 5.73
N PHE A 327 2.67 0.91 5.78
CA PHE A 327 1.82 -0.02 5.03
C PHE A 327 1.95 0.21 3.53
N LEU A 328 1.91 1.46 3.07
CA LEU A 328 2.13 1.82 1.68
C LEU A 328 3.49 1.30 1.20
N TYR A 329 4.54 1.53 1.98
CA TYR A 329 5.88 1.05 1.67
C TYR A 329 5.93 -0.49 1.60
N ALA A 330 5.30 -1.19 2.57
CA ALA A 330 5.23 -2.65 2.57
C ALA A 330 4.46 -3.20 1.35
N VAL A 331 3.37 -2.55 0.96
CA VAL A 331 2.57 -2.93 -0.22
C VAL A 331 3.37 -2.73 -1.51
N LEU A 332 3.99 -1.56 -1.67
CA LEU A 332 4.68 -1.18 -2.90
C LEU A 332 6.05 -1.85 -3.03
N ARG A 333 6.86 -1.82 -1.97
CA ARG A 333 8.25 -2.29 -1.99
C ARG A 333 8.37 -3.80 -1.98
N TYR A 334 7.54 -4.46 -1.19
CA TYR A 334 7.62 -5.90 -0.95
C TYR A 334 6.46 -6.68 -1.55
N ARG A 335 5.62 -6.04 -2.38
CA ARG A 335 4.45 -6.67 -2.99
C ARG A 335 3.61 -7.44 -1.97
N ALA A 336 3.38 -6.82 -0.81
CA ALA A 336 2.55 -7.41 0.25
C ALA A 336 1.13 -7.75 -0.25
N VAL A 337 0.69 -7.05 -1.28
CA VAL A 337 -0.55 -7.28 -2.02
C VAL A 337 -0.19 -7.36 -3.51
N ASP A 338 -0.77 -8.32 -4.24
CA ASP A 338 -0.60 -8.44 -5.69
C ASP A 338 -1.28 -7.25 -6.38
N VAL A 339 -0.54 -6.19 -6.54
CA VAL A 339 -0.98 -4.99 -7.24
C VAL A 339 -0.17 -4.87 -8.51
N SER A 340 -0.84 -4.92 -9.66
CA SER A 340 -0.16 -4.83 -10.96
C SER A 340 0.39 -3.42 -11.25
N VAL A 341 1.41 -3.39 -12.05
CA VAL A 341 2.46 -2.40 -12.35
C VAL A 341 2.07 -0.94 -12.63
N PHE A 342 0.82 -0.59 -12.67
CA PHE A 342 0.38 0.79 -13.01
C PHE A 342 0.48 1.80 -11.83
N ILE A 343 1.11 1.39 -10.73
CA ILE A 343 1.29 2.20 -9.52
C ILE A 343 2.08 3.48 -9.82
N ASP A 344 3.06 3.41 -10.74
CA ASP A 344 4.00 4.50 -10.98
C ASP A 344 3.29 5.81 -11.33
N HIS A 345 2.38 5.78 -12.28
CA HIS A 345 1.69 6.99 -12.70
C HIS A 345 0.67 7.49 -11.67
N THR A 346 -0.16 6.61 -11.12
CA THR A 346 -1.23 7.02 -10.19
C THR A 346 -0.65 7.51 -8.85
N LEU A 347 0.42 6.89 -8.34
CA LEU A 347 1.07 7.33 -7.11
C LEU A 347 1.78 8.67 -7.30
N VAL A 348 2.47 8.85 -8.44
CA VAL A 348 3.12 10.12 -8.76
C VAL A 348 2.08 11.22 -8.92
N TYR A 349 1.02 11.00 -9.71
CA TYR A 349 -0.03 12.00 -9.87
C TYR A 349 -0.78 12.27 -8.57
N GLY A 350 -1.10 11.24 -7.80
CA GLY A 350 -1.77 11.39 -6.49
C GLY A 350 -0.93 12.16 -5.49
N SER A 351 0.38 11.87 -5.39
CA SER A 351 1.29 12.58 -4.48
C SER A 351 1.53 14.02 -4.92
N VAL A 352 1.66 14.29 -6.21
CA VAL A 352 1.78 15.65 -6.75
C VAL A 352 0.50 16.43 -6.49
N THR A 353 -0.68 15.84 -6.73
CA THR A 353 -1.97 16.50 -6.44
C THR A 353 -2.12 16.79 -4.96
N ALA A 354 -1.80 15.84 -4.08
CA ALA A 354 -1.85 16.04 -2.63
C ALA A 354 -0.90 17.16 -2.17
N LEU A 355 0.31 17.22 -2.74
CA LEU A 355 1.27 18.28 -2.47
C LEU A 355 0.74 19.66 -2.89
N VAL A 356 0.18 19.76 -4.10
CA VAL A 356 -0.40 21.01 -4.63
C VAL A 356 -1.55 21.47 -3.77
N VAL A 357 -2.51 20.59 -3.47
CA VAL A 357 -3.64 20.89 -2.59
C VAL A 357 -3.15 21.31 -1.20
N GLY A 358 -2.16 20.61 -0.65
CA GLY A 358 -1.55 20.94 0.63
C GLY A 358 -0.92 22.35 0.64
N ILE A 359 -0.13 22.70 -0.38
CA ILE A 359 0.49 24.02 -0.50
C ILE A 359 -0.58 25.11 -0.63
N LEU A 360 -1.60 24.92 -1.48
CA LEU A 360 -2.68 25.87 -1.64
C LEU A 360 -3.46 26.08 -0.34
N ALA A 361 -3.73 24.99 0.39
CA ALA A 361 -4.42 25.05 1.66
C ALA A 361 -3.60 25.78 2.74
N VAL A 362 -2.30 25.51 2.85
CA VAL A 362 -1.38 26.22 3.76
C VAL A 362 -1.30 27.70 3.38
N THR A 363 -1.18 28.01 2.09
CA THR A 363 -1.13 29.39 1.62
C THR A 363 -2.42 30.15 1.96
N ASN A 364 -3.59 29.55 1.70
CA ASN A 364 -4.86 30.15 2.05
C ASN A 364 -5.00 30.38 3.56
N SER A 365 -4.56 29.42 4.36
CA SER A 365 -4.53 29.56 5.82
C SER A 365 -3.62 30.70 6.28
N LEU A 366 -2.40 30.81 5.72
CA LEU A 366 -1.47 31.89 6.04
C LEU A 366 -2.02 33.25 5.65
N VAL A 367 -2.65 33.37 4.47
CA VAL A 367 -3.29 34.63 4.01
C VAL A 367 -4.40 35.05 4.95
N GLN A 368 -5.24 34.14 5.41
CA GLN A 368 -6.31 34.44 6.36
C GLN A 368 -5.79 34.91 7.73
N HIS A 369 -4.64 34.38 8.19
CA HIS A 369 -4.08 34.70 9.51
C HIS A 369 -3.20 35.95 9.49
N ALA A 370 -2.56 36.25 8.37
CA ALA A 370 -1.65 37.38 8.26
C ALA A 370 -2.36 38.75 8.26
N ALA A 371 -3.70 38.80 8.38
CA ALA A 371 -4.52 40.02 8.30
C ALA A 371 -4.09 40.94 7.13
N LEU A 372 -3.65 40.31 6.02
CA LEU A 372 -3.25 41.04 4.82
C LEU A 372 -4.46 41.81 4.26
N GLY A 373 -4.26 43.05 3.88
CA GLY A 373 -5.31 43.83 3.20
C GLY A 373 -5.85 43.10 1.97
N THR A 374 -7.10 43.37 1.60
CA THR A 374 -7.83 42.68 0.52
C THR A 374 -7.03 42.57 -0.78
N SER A 375 -6.27 43.60 -1.15
CA SER A 375 -5.43 43.63 -2.36
C SER A 375 -4.24 42.67 -2.29
N ALA A 376 -3.57 42.56 -1.13
CA ALA A 376 -2.43 41.69 -0.93
C ALA A 376 -2.88 40.23 -0.87
N SER A 377 -4.05 39.93 -0.28
CA SER A 377 -4.60 38.57 -0.23
C SER A 377 -4.97 38.07 -1.63
N LEU A 378 -5.55 38.90 -2.48
CA LEU A 378 -5.87 38.55 -3.87
C LEU A 378 -4.61 38.29 -4.69
N LEU A 379 -3.56 39.09 -4.54
CA LEU A 379 -2.28 38.87 -5.21
C LEU A 379 -1.68 37.50 -4.85
N VAL A 380 -1.64 37.15 -3.57
CA VAL A 380 -1.11 35.86 -3.12
C VAL A 380 -1.95 34.68 -3.65
N GLN A 381 -3.28 34.84 -3.66
CA GLN A 381 -4.20 33.81 -4.18
C GLN A 381 -4.06 33.57 -5.69
N ILE A 382 -3.56 34.54 -6.46
CA ILE A 382 -3.31 34.39 -7.89
C ILE A 382 -1.88 33.94 -8.16
N VAL A 383 -0.90 34.57 -7.51
CA VAL A 383 0.53 34.31 -7.77
C VAL A 383 0.97 32.90 -7.34
N VAL A 384 0.46 32.39 -6.22
CA VAL A 384 0.86 31.07 -5.73
C VAL A 384 0.40 29.94 -6.64
N PRO A 385 -0.87 29.85 -7.10
CA PRO A 385 -1.27 28.85 -8.08
C PRO A 385 -0.50 28.95 -9.41
N LEU A 386 -0.21 30.17 -9.87
CA LEU A 386 0.55 30.40 -11.10
C LEU A 386 2.00 29.91 -10.95
N ALA A 387 2.67 30.26 -9.86
CA ALA A 387 4.02 29.77 -9.54
C ALA A 387 4.05 28.24 -9.39
N LEU A 388 3.06 27.65 -8.73
CA LEU A 388 2.89 26.21 -8.63
C LEU A 388 2.73 25.56 -10.00
N GLY A 389 1.95 26.15 -10.91
CA GLY A 389 1.79 25.65 -12.28
C GLY A 389 3.13 25.58 -13.03
N ILE A 390 4.00 26.58 -12.88
CA ILE A 390 5.32 26.61 -13.51
C ILE A 390 6.25 25.53 -12.91
N VAL A 391 6.20 25.34 -11.60
CA VAL A 391 7.08 24.39 -10.88
C VAL A 391 6.56 22.95 -10.97
N LEU A 392 5.29 22.75 -11.35
CA LEU A 392 4.62 21.45 -11.34
C LEU A 392 5.37 20.38 -12.15
N GLY A 393 5.94 20.76 -13.29
CA GLY A 393 6.73 19.85 -14.13
C GLY A 393 8.00 19.36 -13.43
N GLN A 394 8.68 20.23 -12.70
CA GLN A 394 9.88 19.89 -11.94
C GLN A 394 9.53 19.02 -10.73
N VAL A 395 8.49 19.41 -9.98
CA VAL A 395 7.99 18.62 -8.83
C VAL A 395 7.59 17.23 -9.27
N ARG A 396 6.88 17.07 -10.38
CA ARG A 396 6.53 15.78 -10.97
C ARG A 396 7.76 14.92 -11.24
N ASN A 397 8.79 15.49 -11.87
CA ASN A 397 10.01 14.77 -12.20
C ASN A 397 10.81 14.37 -10.95
N TYR A 398 10.88 15.23 -9.94
CA TYR A 398 11.49 14.90 -8.65
C TYR A 398 10.72 13.82 -7.92
N THR A 399 9.39 13.93 -7.86
CA THR A 399 8.52 12.94 -7.21
C THR A 399 8.62 11.58 -7.90
N HIS A 400 8.64 11.55 -9.24
CA HIS A 400 8.83 10.32 -10.01
C HIS A 400 10.16 9.65 -9.67
N LYS A 401 11.28 10.40 -9.72
CA LYS A 401 12.61 9.88 -9.36
C LYS A 401 12.69 9.45 -7.90
N PHE A 402 12.03 10.16 -6.99
CA PHE A 402 11.98 9.80 -5.56
C PHE A 402 11.21 8.51 -5.34
N VAL A 403 10.02 8.39 -5.93
CA VAL A 403 9.18 7.18 -5.86
C VAL A 403 9.92 5.98 -6.45
N GLU A 404 10.52 6.11 -7.63
CA GLU A 404 11.33 5.05 -8.22
C GLU A 404 12.51 4.64 -7.32
N ARG A 405 13.24 5.61 -6.76
CA ARG A 405 14.43 5.34 -5.94
C ARG A 405 14.07 4.72 -4.60
N VAL A 406 12.99 5.16 -3.95
CA VAL A 406 12.61 4.69 -2.60
C VAL A 406 11.82 3.39 -2.68
N PHE A 407 10.81 3.33 -3.54
CA PHE A 407 9.87 2.21 -3.57
C PHE A 407 10.28 1.10 -4.54
N PHE A 408 10.94 1.44 -5.66
CA PHE A 408 11.28 0.49 -6.73
C PHE A 408 12.77 0.29 -6.95
N GLN A 409 13.63 0.63 -5.99
CA GLN A 409 15.09 0.58 -6.12
C GLN A 409 15.62 -0.76 -6.63
N ARG A 410 15.13 -1.90 -6.10
CA ARG A 410 15.55 -3.23 -6.57
C ARG A 410 15.21 -3.44 -8.04
N ARG A 411 14.01 -3.08 -8.43
CA ARG A 411 13.51 -3.21 -9.79
C ARG A 411 14.23 -2.27 -10.74
N TYR A 412 14.43 -1.03 -10.34
CA TYR A 412 15.21 -0.05 -11.09
C TYR A 412 16.64 -0.53 -11.33
N LEU A 413 17.32 -1.03 -10.29
CA LEU A 413 18.67 -1.56 -10.40
C LEU A 413 18.73 -2.82 -11.26
N ALA A 414 17.74 -3.73 -11.14
CA ALA A 414 17.63 -4.91 -11.97
C ALA A 414 17.41 -4.55 -13.45
N ASN A 415 16.46 -3.66 -13.73
CA ASN A 415 16.16 -3.13 -15.07
C ASN A 415 17.42 -2.49 -15.71
N ARG A 416 18.11 -1.65 -14.94
CA ARG A 416 19.34 -0.99 -15.42
C ARG A 416 20.43 -2.01 -15.72
N ALA A 417 20.64 -2.98 -14.82
CA ALA A 417 21.66 -4.01 -15.00
C ALA A 417 21.36 -4.92 -16.19
N LEU A 418 20.10 -5.35 -16.36
CA LEU A 418 19.68 -6.19 -17.48
C LEU A 418 19.74 -5.46 -18.81
N ARG A 419 19.31 -4.20 -18.87
CA ARG A 419 19.45 -3.38 -20.09
C ARG A 419 20.91 -3.09 -20.44
N TYR A 420 21.75 -2.85 -19.43
CA TYR A 420 23.18 -2.66 -19.63
C TYR A 420 23.81 -3.93 -20.19
N PHE A 421 23.52 -5.08 -19.61
CA PHE A 421 23.97 -6.39 -20.09
C PHE A 421 23.53 -6.65 -21.54
N ALA A 422 22.23 -6.44 -21.83
CA ALA A 422 21.70 -6.65 -23.19
C ALA A 422 22.35 -5.75 -24.24
N ARG A 423 22.74 -4.53 -23.89
CA ARG A 423 23.45 -3.61 -24.83
C ARG A 423 24.91 -3.97 -25.06
N HIS A 424 25.53 -4.71 -24.15
CA HIS A 424 26.93 -5.13 -24.24
C HIS A 424 27.06 -6.64 -24.50
N ALA A 425 26.00 -7.27 -24.97
CA ALA A 425 25.98 -8.70 -25.28
C ALA A 425 26.93 -9.07 -26.44
N ASP A 426 27.23 -8.14 -27.32
CA ASP A 426 28.17 -8.24 -28.43
C ASP A 426 29.65 -8.27 -28.00
N GLY A 427 29.96 -7.93 -26.75
CA GLY A 427 31.32 -7.96 -26.21
C GLY A 427 31.82 -9.35 -25.78
N TYR A 428 31.07 -10.42 -26.00
CA TYR A 428 31.50 -11.78 -25.70
C TYR A 428 32.13 -12.46 -26.89
N ASP A 429 33.15 -13.28 -26.64
CA ASP A 429 33.86 -14.01 -27.69
C ASP A 429 33.25 -15.36 -28.02
N ARG A 430 32.45 -15.94 -27.11
CA ARG A 430 31.83 -17.25 -27.26
C ARG A 430 30.35 -17.21 -26.90
N ALA A 431 29.53 -17.87 -27.72
CA ALA A 431 28.08 -17.95 -27.47
C ALA A 431 27.75 -18.63 -26.12
N ALA A 432 28.47 -19.66 -25.72
CA ALA A 432 28.27 -20.36 -24.45
C ALA A 432 28.50 -19.45 -23.23
N ASP A 433 29.53 -18.62 -23.25
CA ASP A 433 29.86 -17.67 -22.18
C ASP A 433 28.77 -16.59 -22.04
N LEU A 434 28.30 -16.06 -23.19
CA LEU A 434 27.19 -15.09 -23.22
C LEU A 434 25.90 -15.67 -22.65
N LEU A 435 25.51 -16.91 -23.05
CA LEU A 435 24.29 -17.56 -22.57
C LEU A 435 24.39 -17.90 -21.07
N SER A 436 25.57 -18.31 -20.59
CA SER A 436 25.81 -18.55 -19.17
C SER A 436 25.71 -17.25 -18.35
N ALA A 437 26.31 -16.16 -18.83
CA ALA A 437 26.20 -14.84 -18.19
C ALA A 437 24.74 -14.35 -18.18
N ALA A 438 23.98 -14.60 -19.26
CA ALA A 438 22.56 -14.24 -19.37
C ALA A 438 21.70 -14.95 -18.32
N THR A 439 21.86 -16.27 -18.18
CA THR A 439 21.13 -17.05 -17.16
C THR A 439 21.48 -16.58 -15.75
N GLN A 440 22.75 -16.32 -15.47
CA GLN A 440 23.22 -15.87 -14.18
C GLN A 440 22.71 -14.48 -13.81
N ILE A 441 22.78 -13.52 -14.72
CA ILE A 441 22.34 -12.14 -14.45
C ILE A 441 20.82 -12.09 -14.25
N VAL A 442 20.05 -12.84 -15.03
CA VAL A 442 18.60 -12.94 -14.87
C VAL A 442 18.25 -13.57 -13.52
N HIS A 443 18.88 -14.70 -13.17
CA HIS A 443 18.68 -15.38 -11.89
C HIS A 443 18.97 -14.45 -10.70
N VAL A 444 20.13 -13.80 -10.67
CA VAL A 444 20.58 -12.96 -9.54
C VAL A 444 19.78 -11.66 -9.45
N LYS A 445 19.59 -10.94 -10.59
CA LYS A 445 18.95 -9.60 -10.55
C LYS A 445 17.45 -9.65 -10.38
N LEU A 446 16.79 -10.66 -10.93
CA LEU A 446 15.35 -10.85 -10.76
C LEU A 446 14.98 -11.79 -9.62
N ASN A 447 15.97 -12.42 -8.97
CA ASN A 447 15.74 -13.40 -7.89
C ASN A 447 14.77 -14.51 -8.29
N VAL A 448 15.01 -15.11 -9.44
CA VAL A 448 14.18 -16.18 -10.04
C VAL A 448 14.69 -17.52 -9.54
N PRO A 449 13.83 -18.50 -9.16
CA PRO A 449 14.28 -19.81 -8.66
C PRO A 449 15.11 -20.61 -9.66
N GLY A 450 14.82 -20.45 -10.95
CA GLY A 450 15.57 -21.11 -12.01
C GLY A 450 15.43 -20.44 -13.35
N VAL A 451 16.52 -20.43 -14.10
CA VAL A 451 16.62 -19.92 -15.46
C VAL A 451 17.41 -20.90 -16.29
N THR A 452 16.96 -21.20 -17.48
CA THR A 452 17.69 -22.04 -18.45
C THR A 452 17.58 -21.47 -19.85
N VAL A 453 18.60 -21.70 -20.66
CA VAL A 453 18.59 -21.41 -22.08
C VAL A 453 18.64 -22.72 -22.84
N TYR A 454 17.70 -22.88 -23.74
CA TYR A 454 17.65 -23.98 -24.70
C TYR A 454 18.14 -23.52 -26.06
N VAL A 455 18.95 -24.36 -26.67
CA VAL A 455 19.48 -24.17 -28.04
C VAL A 455 18.99 -25.33 -28.90
N ARG A 456 18.53 -25.03 -30.10
CA ARG A 456 18.04 -26.01 -31.05
C ARG A 456 19.21 -26.65 -31.80
N GLU A 457 19.34 -27.97 -31.67
CA GLU A 457 20.28 -28.81 -32.37
C GLU A 457 19.51 -29.99 -33.00
N ASP A 458 19.72 -30.28 -34.26
CA ASP A 458 19.14 -31.41 -35.01
C ASP A 458 17.61 -31.60 -34.88
N GLY A 459 16.89 -30.49 -34.68
CA GLY A 459 15.43 -30.47 -34.55
C GLY A 459 14.90 -30.36 -33.12
N ASP A 460 15.62 -30.80 -32.13
CA ASP A 460 15.30 -30.77 -30.71
C ASP A 460 16.01 -29.63 -29.98
N TYR A 461 15.57 -29.30 -28.75
CA TYR A 461 16.13 -28.23 -27.94
C TYR A 461 16.92 -28.82 -26.77
N GLY A 462 18.23 -28.60 -26.71
CA GLY A 462 19.11 -28.97 -25.62
C GLY A 462 19.31 -27.84 -24.61
N ALA A 463 19.33 -28.14 -23.30
CA ALA A 463 19.65 -27.18 -22.26
C ALA A 463 21.14 -26.86 -22.29
N THR A 464 21.52 -25.65 -22.68
CA THR A 464 22.93 -25.24 -22.83
C THR A 464 23.45 -24.57 -21.57
N SER A 465 22.63 -23.76 -20.90
CA SER A 465 23.02 -23.10 -19.65
C SER A 465 21.83 -23.07 -18.69
N THR A 466 22.04 -23.54 -17.46
CA THR A 466 21.03 -23.58 -16.40
C THR A 466 21.58 -22.99 -15.12
N THR A 467 20.81 -22.13 -14.48
CA THR A 467 21.18 -21.48 -13.21
C THR A 467 20.00 -21.53 -12.25
N GLY A 468 20.26 -21.81 -10.97
CA GLY A 468 19.25 -21.90 -9.90
C GLY A 468 18.87 -23.32 -9.51
N ASN A 469 17.84 -23.45 -8.65
CA ASN A 469 17.44 -24.72 -8.04
C ASN A 469 16.23 -25.39 -8.72
N ALA A 470 15.70 -24.80 -9.79
CA ALA A 470 14.59 -25.40 -10.54
C ALA A 470 15.09 -26.56 -11.40
N LYS A 471 14.28 -27.62 -11.46
CA LYS A 471 14.57 -28.78 -12.31
C LYS A 471 14.03 -28.51 -13.72
N PHE A 472 14.95 -28.47 -14.67
CA PHE A 472 14.61 -28.36 -16.09
C PHE A 472 14.97 -29.66 -16.82
N PRO A 473 14.19 -30.07 -17.83
CA PRO A 473 14.57 -31.23 -18.66
C PRO A 473 15.84 -30.90 -19.44
N ALA A 474 16.71 -31.91 -19.61
CA ALA A 474 17.97 -31.76 -20.35
C ALA A 474 17.72 -31.50 -21.86
N SER A 475 16.65 -32.09 -22.39
CA SER A 475 16.23 -31.89 -23.79
C SER A 475 14.72 -31.79 -23.90
N ILE A 476 14.25 -31.09 -24.92
CA ILE A 476 12.85 -30.88 -25.24
C ILE A 476 12.65 -31.17 -26.72
N VAL A 477 11.63 -31.96 -27.02
CA VAL A 477 11.29 -32.30 -28.41
C VAL A 477 10.87 -31.04 -29.15
N GLY A 478 11.31 -30.89 -30.40
CA GLY A 478 11.02 -29.69 -31.19
C GLY A 478 9.53 -29.40 -31.41
N ASN A 479 8.66 -30.39 -31.25
CA ASN A 479 7.20 -30.24 -31.36
C ASN A 479 6.51 -29.86 -30.04
N ASP A 480 7.25 -29.61 -28.95
CA ASP A 480 6.64 -29.09 -27.72
C ASP A 480 5.90 -27.78 -28.01
N PRO A 481 4.66 -27.59 -27.47
CA PRO A 481 3.82 -26.43 -27.74
C PRO A 481 4.50 -25.08 -27.42
N ALA A 482 5.30 -25.01 -26.35
CA ALA A 482 6.01 -23.80 -25.99
C ALA A 482 7.13 -23.49 -26.99
N MET A 483 7.89 -24.50 -27.44
CA MET A 483 8.95 -24.33 -28.43
C MET A 483 8.40 -24.06 -29.84
N ALA A 484 7.23 -24.62 -30.17
CA ALA A 484 6.53 -24.32 -31.40
C ALA A 484 6.06 -22.85 -31.44
N ALA A 485 5.55 -22.33 -30.34
CA ALA A 485 5.14 -20.93 -30.23
C ALA A 485 6.34 -19.96 -30.32
N VAL A 486 7.51 -20.31 -29.75
CA VAL A 486 8.77 -19.55 -29.92
C VAL A 486 9.14 -19.47 -31.40
N ARG A 487 9.10 -20.59 -32.11
CA ARG A 487 9.38 -20.61 -33.56
C ARG A 487 8.39 -19.78 -34.38
N ALA A 488 7.14 -19.72 -33.93
CA ALA A 488 6.12 -18.87 -34.57
C ALA A 488 6.31 -17.37 -34.25
N GLY A 489 7.37 -16.99 -33.49
CA GLY A 489 7.71 -15.60 -33.19
C GLY A 489 7.01 -15.03 -31.98
N ALA A 490 6.44 -15.86 -31.10
CA ALA A 490 5.89 -15.38 -29.84
C ALA A 490 7.00 -14.77 -28.96
N LYS A 491 6.75 -13.58 -28.42
CA LYS A 491 7.73 -12.83 -27.62
C LYS A 491 7.85 -13.35 -26.21
N ASP A 492 6.72 -13.69 -25.59
CA ASP A 492 6.58 -14.26 -24.27
C ASP A 492 5.43 -15.26 -24.25
N ILE A 493 5.63 -16.38 -23.59
CA ILE A 493 4.68 -17.48 -23.53
C ILE A 493 4.51 -17.86 -22.06
N ASP A 494 3.28 -17.80 -21.56
CA ASP A 494 2.92 -18.27 -20.22
C ASP A 494 2.76 -19.80 -20.25
N LEU A 495 3.56 -20.52 -19.47
CA LEU A 495 3.49 -21.99 -19.42
C LEU A 495 2.21 -22.47 -18.72
N SER A 496 1.51 -21.64 -17.96
CA SER A 496 0.24 -22.03 -17.32
C SER A 496 -0.89 -22.30 -18.32
N ASP A 497 -0.78 -21.74 -19.52
CA ASP A 497 -1.79 -21.86 -20.57
C ASP A 497 -1.49 -22.99 -21.56
N LEU A 498 -0.35 -23.68 -21.38
CA LEU A 498 0.13 -24.69 -22.32
C LEU A 498 0.48 -26.01 -21.58
N HIS A 499 0.23 -27.13 -22.25
CA HIS A 499 0.71 -28.45 -21.82
C HIS A 499 2.11 -28.70 -22.38
N SER A 500 3.15 -28.16 -21.72
CA SER A 500 4.55 -28.33 -22.11
C SER A 500 5.29 -29.26 -21.14
N VAL A 501 6.33 -29.92 -21.62
CA VAL A 501 7.27 -30.72 -20.79
C VAL A 501 8.00 -29.83 -19.76
N LEU A 502 8.06 -28.51 -20.00
CA LEU A 502 8.62 -27.54 -19.07
C LEU A 502 7.80 -27.33 -17.79
N GLY A 503 6.61 -27.93 -17.71
CA GLY A 503 5.69 -27.75 -16.58
C GLY A 503 4.75 -26.55 -16.78
N ASN A 504 3.96 -26.24 -15.74
CA ASN A 504 2.93 -25.19 -15.81
C ASN A 504 3.31 -23.92 -15.05
N ASP A 505 4.57 -23.75 -14.64
CA ASP A 505 4.97 -22.64 -13.76
C ASP A 505 6.19 -21.89 -14.29
N GLY A 506 5.95 -20.89 -15.11
CA GLY A 506 7.00 -20.06 -15.70
C GLY A 506 6.63 -19.41 -17.02
N TYR A 507 7.65 -18.82 -17.63
CA TYR A 507 7.56 -18.16 -18.93
C TYR A 507 8.70 -18.58 -19.85
N VAL A 508 8.39 -18.65 -21.14
CA VAL A 508 9.37 -18.86 -22.21
C VAL A 508 9.47 -17.59 -23.02
N PHE A 509 10.69 -17.15 -23.28
CA PHE A 509 11.02 -15.97 -24.09
C PHE A 509 11.83 -16.40 -25.31
N GLY A 510 11.39 -16.02 -26.49
CA GLY A 510 12.12 -16.26 -27.73
C GLY A 510 13.41 -15.42 -27.79
N MET A 511 14.55 -16.08 -28.00
CA MET A 511 15.88 -15.47 -28.16
C MET A 511 16.37 -15.50 -29.61
N GLY A 512 15.49 -15.42 -30.60
CA GLY A 512 15.80 -15.61 -32.01
C GLY A 512 15.17 -16.88 -32.58
N THR A 513 15.78 -17.43 -33.66
CA THR A 513 15.20 -18.58 -34.38
C THR A 513 15.59 -19.94 -33.76
N ARG A 514 16.71 -19.98 -33.02
CA ARG A 514 17.32 -21.19 -32.50
C ARG A 514 17.33 -21.31 -30.98
N THR A 515 17.12 -20.20 -30.26
CA THR A 515 17.33 -20.16 -28.82
C THR A 515 16.10 -19.70 -28.08
N ALA A 516 15.88 -20.23 -26.88
CA ALA A 516 14.77 -19.86 -25.99
C ALA A 516 15.25 -19.73 -24.54
N LEU A 517 14.85 -18.66 -23.87
CA LEU A 517 15.08 -18.44 -22.43
C LEU A 517 13.84 -18.89 -21.65
N VAL A 518 14.01 -19.77 -20.71
CA VAL A 518 12.95 -20.25 -19.82
C VAL A 518 13.22 -19.78 -18.40
N CYS A 519 12.21 -19.15 -17.79
CA CYS A 519 12.28 -18.67 -16.42
C CYS A 519 11.12 -19.23 -15.61
N THR A 520 11.40 -19.83 -14.45
CA THR A 520 10.35 -20.27 -13.52
C THR A 520 9.77 -19.07 -12.77
N ASN A 521 8.49 -19.16 -12.39
CA ASN A 521 7.88 -18.15 -11.54
C ASN A 521 8.52 -18.13 -10.14
N ARG A 522 8.52 -16.99 -9.50
CA ARG A 522 8.83 -16.88 -8.08
C ARG A 522 7.70 -17.54 -7.26
N PRO A 523 7.99 -18.16 -6.11
CA PRO A 523 6.96 -18.79 -5.28
C PRO A 523 5.86 -17.80 -4.92
N GLY A 524 4.65 -18.02 -5.48
CA GLY A 524 3.47 -17.17 -5.26
C GLY A 524 3.44 -15.86 -6.03
N GLU A 525 4.37 -15.60 -6.97
CA GLU A 525 4.40 -14.39 -7.79
C GLU A 525 4.52 -14.74 -9.28
N ARG A 526 3.66 -14.16 -10.12
CA ARG A 526 3.83 -14.13 -11.57
C ARG A 526 4.63 -12.89 -11.97
N TYR A 527 5.32 -12.98 -13.10
CA TYR A 527 5.99 -11.81 -13.66
C TYR A 527 4.99 -10.71 -14.02
N ALA A 528 5.31 -9.49 -13.65
CA ALA A 528 4.54 -8.33 -14.07
C ALA A 528 4.75 -8.07 -15.57
N SER A 529 3.80 -7.35 -16.19
CA SER A 529 3.85 -7.08 -17.65
C SER A 529 5.15 -6.43 -18.09
N ASP A 530 5.68 -5.48 -17.32
CA ASP A 530 6.93 -4.79 -17.60
C ASP A 530 8.18 -5.63 -17.34
N GLU A 531 8.15 -6.57 -16.38
CA GLU A 531 9.22 -7.55 -16.20
C GLU A 531 9.26 -8.54 -17.36
N ARG A 532 8.09 -8.95 -17.87
CA ARG A 532 7.99 -9.79 -19.09
C ARG A 532 8.52 -9.06 -20.32
N GLU A 533 8.13 -7.81 -20.48
CA GLU A 533 8.62 -6.98 -21.58
C GLU A 533 10.13 -6.76 -21.52
N LEU A 534 10.68 -6.53 -20.31
CA LEU A 534 12.11 -6.43 -20.10
C LEU A 534 12.83 -7.75 -20.44
N LEU A 535 12.31 -8.89 -19.96
CA LEU A 535 12.90 -10.19 -20.24
C LEU A 535 12.83 -10.53 -21.72
N ALA A 536 11.72 -10.22 -22.39
CA ALA A 536 11.59 -10.37 -23.84
C ALA A 536 12.60 -9.49 -24.61
N TYR A 537 12.83 -8.25 -24.14
CA TYR A 537 13.85 -7.38 -24.71
C TYR A 537 15.27 -7.96 -24.53
N VAL A 538 15.61 -8.39 -23.30
CA VAL A 538 16.93 -8.98 -23.00
C VAL A 538 17.13 -10.26 -23.80
N ALA A 539 16.14 -11.16 -23.81
CA ALA A 539 16.15 -12.40 -24.56
C ALA A 539 16.44 -12.13 -26.04
N ARG A 540 15.74 -11.17 -26.65
CA ARG A 540 15.95 -10.80 -28.06
C ARG A 540 17.35 -10.27 -28.33
N GLN A 541 17.87 -9.34 -27.50
CA GLN A 541 19.21 -8.77 -27.71
C GLN A 541 20.32 -9.82 -27.57
N VAL A 542 20.22 -10.62 -26.49
CA VAL A 542 21.15 -11.74 -26.25
C VAL A 542 21.06 -12.78 -27.35
N GLY A 543 19.85 -13.05 -27.83
CA GLY A 543 19.63 -13.98 -28.95
C GLY A 543 20.32 -13.56 -30.23
N ILE A 544 20.20 -12.28 -30.61
CA ILE A 544 20.86 -11.71 -31.81
C ILE A 544 22.39 -11.84 -31.66
N ALA A 545 22.94 -11.45 -30.50
CA ALA A 545 24.37 -11.56 -30.26
C ALA A 545 24.84 -13.02 -30.29
N ALA A 546 24.10 -13.93 -29.66
CA ALA A 546 24.42 -15.36 -29.66
C ALA A 546 24.39 -15.96 -31.08
N GLU A 547 23.38 -15.63 -31.88
CA GLU A 547 23.31 -16.10 -33.29
C GLU A 547 24.51 -15.60 -34.10
N THR A 548 24.93 -14.33 -33.90
CA THR A 548 26.11 -13.77 -34.55
C THR A 548 27.38 -14.53 -34.15
N LEU A 549 27.53 -14.85 -32.84
CA LEU A 549 28.68 -15.62 -32.34
C LEU A 549 28.67 -17.06 -32.89
N TYR A 550 27.51 -17.72 -32.93
CA TYR A 550 27.41 -19.05 -33.54
C TYR A 550 27.80 -19.06 -35.02
N MET A 551 27.39 -18.04 -35.78
CA MET A 551 27.82 -17.91 -37.18
C MET A 551 29.32 -17.71 -37.30
N GLN A 552 29.92 -16.86 -36.45
CA GLN A 552 31.37 -16.63 -36.44
C GLN A 552 32.14 -17.91 -36.05
N GLU A 553 31.65 -18.65 -35.04
CA GLU A 553 32.25 -19.92 -34.66
C GLU A 553 32.14 -20.97 -35.78
N ALA A 554 31.01 -20.99 -36.49
CA ALA A 554 30.85 -21.90 -37.63
C ALA A 554 31.80 -21.52 -38.80
N ILE A 555 31.94 -20.24 -39.10
CA ILE A 555 32.88 -19.76 -40.14
C ILE A 555 34.32 -20.14 -39.75
N ARG A 556 34.74 -19.86 -38.50
CA ARG A 556 36.08 -20.24 -38.03
C ARG A 556 36.35 -21.76 -38.12
N ARG A 557 35.33 -22.57 -37.82
CA ARG A 557 35.45 -24.04 -37.93
C ARG A 557 35.56 -24.46 -39.41
N LEU A 558 34.82 -23.81 -40.31
CA LEU A 558 34.94 -24.08 -41.76
C LEU A 558 36.29 -23.66 -42.31
N GLU A 559 36.80 -22.47 -41.92
CA GLU A 559 38.13 -22.01 -42.27
C GLU A 559 39.23 -22.95 -41.75
N THR A 560 39.12 -23.41 -40.49
CA THR A 560 40.07 -24.37 -39.95
C THR A 560 40.05 -25.72 -40.69
N LYS A 561 38.82 -26.22 -41.02
CA LYS A 561 38.68 -27.44 -41.84
C LYS A 561 39.23 -27.24 -43.24
N ALA A 562 38.94 -26.13 -43.89
CA ALA A 562 39.46 -25.79 -45.22
C ALA A 562 41.00 -25.76 -45.22
N LYS A 563 41.60 -25.07 -44.21
CA LYS A 563 43.05 -25.03 -44.03
C LYS A 563 43.65 -26.43 -43.81
N LEU A 564 42.98 -27.29 -43.00
CA LEU A 564 43.40 -28.67 -42.78
C LEU A 564 43.34 -29.51 -44.07
N VAL A 565 42.29 -29.30 -44.89
CA VAL A 565 42.15 -29.97 -46.20
C VAL A 565 43.25 -29.53 -47.15
N ASP A 566 43.62 -28.25 -47.15
CA ASP A 566 44.68 -27.68 -47.99
C ASP A 566 46.08 -28.18 -47.55
N GLU A 567 46.31 -28.26 -46.25
CA GLU A 567 47.57 -28.86 -45.69
C GLU A 567 47.67 -30.35 -46.00
N LEU A 568 46.58 -31.10 -46.00
CA LEU A 568 46.55 -32.52 -46.39
C LEU A 568 46.73 -32.68 -47.92
N ALA A 569 46.15 -31.82 -48.72
CA ALA A 569 46.23 -31.85 -50.18
C ALA A 569 47.66 -31.49 -50.68
N SER A 570 48.29 -30.54 -49.97
CA SER A 570 49.66 -30.13 -50.30
C SER A 570 50.74 -31.13 -49.81
N GLY A 571 50.37 -32.12 -49.00
CA GLY A 571 51.29 -33.09 -48.44
C GLY A 571 52.10 -32.54 -47.26
N ALA A 572 51.77 -31.42 -46.72
CA ALA A 572 52.39 -30.82 -45.54
C ALA A 572 52.10 -31.59 -44.26
N LEU A 573 50.98 -32.34 -44.23
CA LEU A 573 50.62 -33.25 -43.13
C LEU A 573 50.76 -34.73 -43.61
N PRO A 574 51.43 -35.60 -42.85
CA PRO A 574 51.55 -37.01 -43.20
C PRO A 574 50.16 -37.67 -43.05
N ALA A 575 49.61 -38.13 -44.17
CA ALA A 575 48.36 -38.88 -44.17
C ALA A 575 48.44 -40.05 -45.16
N PRO A 576 47.65 -41.11 -45.02
CA PRO A 576 47.55 -42.20 -45.98
C PRO A 576 47.21 -41.65 -47.40
N PRO A 577 47.75 -42.25 -48.48
CA PRO A 577 47.60 -41.75 -49.83
C PRO A 577 46.13 -41.60 -50.28
N GLU A 578 45.23 -42.47 -49.77
CA GLU A 578 43.80 -42.40 -50.06
C GLU A 578 43.14 -41.12 -49.50
N ILE A 579 43.58 -40.68 -48.30
CA ILE A 579 43.07 -39.42 -47.67
C ILE A 579 43.64 -38.21 -48.38
N GLN A 580 44.90 -38.25 -48.82
CA GLN A 580 45.52 -37.15 -49.60
C GLN A 580 44.85 -36.95 -50.97
N VAL A 581 44.47 -38.04 -51.68
CA VAL A 581 43.72 -37.96 -52.94
C VAL A 581 42.37 -37.32 -52.72
N LYS A 582 41.65 -37.77 -51.70
CA LYS A 582 40.33 -37.24 -51.35
C LYS A 582 40.36 -35.78 -50.90
N ALA A 583 41.42 -35.36 -50.22
CA ALA A 583 41.64 -33.96 -49.84
C ALA A 583 41.92 -33.07 -51.04
N ARG A 584 42.69 -33.58 -52.04
CA ARG A 584 42.93 -32.86 -53.33
C ARG A 584 41.66 -32.68 -54.16
N GLU A 585 40.79 -33.70 -54.17
CA GLU A 585 39.48 -33.64 -54.84
C GLU A 585 38.57 -32.61 -54.18
N LEU A 586 38.53 -32.58 -52.84
CA LEU A 586 37.75 -31.58 -52.04
C LEU A 586 38.31 -30.15 -52.22
N ALA A 587 39.62 -30.00 -52.23
CA ALA A 587 40.26 -28.67 -52.45
C ALA A 587 40.06 -28.16 -53.90
N ALA A 588 39.91 -29.06 -54.85
CA ALA A 588 39.65 -28.69 -56.25
C ALA A 588 38.15 -28.35 -56.54
N THR A 589 37.27 -28.74 -55.61
CA THR A 589 35.80 -28.49 -55.70
C THR A 589 35.34 -27.32 -54.82
N ALA A 590 36.16 -26.81 -53.93
CA ALA A 590 35.92 -25.62 -53.07
C ALA A 590 36.40 -24.34 -53.73
#